data_bb916742f90c191288724634b5d1d8aa
#
_entry.id   bb916742f90c191288724634b5d1d8aa
#
_cell.length_a   1.000
_cell.length_b   1.000
_cell.length_c   1.000
_cell.angle_alpha   90.00
_cell.angle_beta   90.00
_cell.angle_gamma   90.00
#
_symmetry.space_group_name_H-M   'P 1'
#
loop_
_entity.id
_entity.type
_entity.pdbx_description
1 polymer ?
#
loop_
_entity_poly.entity_id
_entity_poly.type
_entity_poly.pdbx_seq_one_letter_code
_entity_poly.pdbx_strand_id
1 'polypeptide(L)'
;AHVDCPGHADYIKNMITGAAQMDGAILVIAATDGPMAQTKEHLLLARQVGVPAIIVFLNKCDQVDDEELLELVEMEVRETLAEYGFDENCPIIKGSALKALEAASNDDPACACIQELMDAVDDYIPTPDRKADLPFLMPVEDVFTITGRGTVATGRVERGQLKTNDTVEMVGLEDEIKSTVCTGIEMFRKILDYAEAGDNIGCLLRGVQRTDIKRGQVLAAPGSIHPHTKFTGQVYVLSKDEGGRHTPFFNNYRPQFYFRTTD
;
A
#
# COMPACT_ATOMS: atom_id res chain seq x y z
N ALA A 1 7.63 5.22 3.33
CA ALA A 1 6.46 4.99 4.20
C ALA A 1 6.20 3.50 4.31
N HIS A 2 5.65 3.04 5.43
CA HIS A 2 5.15 1.67 5.55
C HIS A 2 3.63 1.71 5.78
N VAL A 3 2.94 0.69 5.25
CA VAL A 3 1.51 0.49 5.43
C VAL A 3 1.33 -0.86 6.11
N ASP A 4 0.75 -0.85 7.31
CA ASP A 4 0.41 -2.06 8.03
C ASP A 4 -0.95 -2.56 7.54
N CYS A 5 -0.98 -3.75 6.95
CA CYS A 5 -2.19 -4.37 6.43
C CYS A 5 -2.74 -5.37 7.46
N PRO A 6 -3.99 -5.20 7.91
CA PRO A 6 -4.58 -6.17 8.83
C PRO A 6 -4.70 -7.54 8.17
N GLY A 7 -4.29 -8.58 8.91
CA GLY A 7 -4.25 -9.96 8.41
C GLY A 7 -5.61 -10.67 8.35
N HIS A 8 -6.70 -10.09 8.86
CA HIS A 8 -7.99 -10.77 8.96
C HIS A 8 -8.85 -10.53 7.71
N ALA A 9 -9.55 -11.57 7.27
CA ALA A 9 -10.39 -11.55 6.05
C ALA A 9 -11.43 -10.41 6.01
N ASP A 10 -11.92 -9.96 7.15
CA ASP A 10 -12.88 -8.84 7.26
C ASP A 10 -12.28 -7.50 6.81
N TYR A 11 -10.95 -7.39 6.69
CA TYR A 11 -10.23 -6.17 6.33
C TYR A 11 -9.65 -6.18 4.92
N ILE A 12 -10.03 -7.14 4.08
CA ILE A 12 -9.59 -7.25 2.67
C ILE A 12 -9.74 -5.92 1.92
N LYS A 13 -10.79 -5.17 2.21
CA LYS A 13 -11.03 -3.83 1.63
C LYS A 13 -9.87 -2.85 1.89
N ASN A 14 -9.41 -2.80 3.14
CA ASN A 14 -8.31 -1.91 3.53
C ASN A 14 -7.00 -2.38 2.93
N MET A 15 -6.83 -3.70 2.79
CA MET A 15 -5.67 -4.28 2.15
C MET A 15 -5.63 -3.95 0.65
N ILE A 16 -6.73 -4.06 -0.08
CA ILE A 16 -6.78 -3.70 -1.51
C ILE A 16 -6.42 -2.23 -1.72
N THR A 17 -6.97 -1.32 -0.93
CA THR A 17 -6.70 0.11 -1.05
C THR A 17 -5.28 0.49 -0.63
N GLY A 18 -4.70 -0.20 0.36
CA GLY A 18 -3.31 -0.02 0.80
C GLY A 18 -2.30 -0.65 -0.15
N ALA A 19 -2.57 -1.89 -0.59
CA ALA A 19 -1.67 -2.65 -1.44
C ALA A 19 -1.46 -2.02 -2.83
N ALA A 20 -2.46 -1.33 -3.37
CA ALA A 20 -2.34 -0.62 -4.65
C ALA A 20 -1.28 0.49 -4.65
N GLN A 21 -0.75 0.85 -3.49
CA GLN A 21 0.26 1.91 -3.32
C GLN A 21 1.64 1.38 -2.92
N MET A 22 1.79 0.05 -2.77
CA MET A 22 3.03 -0.54 -2.31
C MET A 22 4.04 -0.71 -3.44
N ASP A 23 5.28 -0.32 -3.17
CA ASP A 23 6.44 -0.53 -4.05
C ASP A 23 7.10 -1.90 -3.79
N GLY A 24 6.74 -2.55 -2.70
CA GLY A 24 7.14 -3.89 -2.28
C GLY A 24 6.37 -4.30 -1.03
N ALA A 25 6.45 -5.56 -0.64
CA ALA A 25 5.79 -6.06 0.55
C ALA A 25 6.71 -6.94 1.41
N ILE A 26 6.53 -6.86 2.72
CA ILE A 26 7.09 -7.80 3.69
C ILE A 26 5.96 -8.75 4.08
N LEU A 27 6.11 -10.02 3.73
CA LEU A 27 5.18 -11.08 4.11
C LEU A 27 5.65 -11.70 5.44
N VAL A 28 4.86 -11.51 6.49
CA VAL A 28 5.18 -12.06 7.81
C VAL A 28 4.46 -13.38 8.03
N ILE A 29 5.23 -14.46 8.25
CA ILE A 29 4.72 -15.80 8.50
C ILE A 29 5.26 -16.29 9.84
N ALA A 30 4.43 -16.93 10.66
CA ALA A 30 4.90 -17.57 11.88
C ALA A 30 5.56 -18.90 11.55
N ALA A 31 6.79 -19.11 12.02
CA ALA A 31 7.53 -20.34 11.82
C ALA A 31 6.83 -21.57 12.46
N THR A 32 6.01 -21.33 13.47
CA THR A 32 5.22 -22.38 14.16
C THR A 32 4.07 -22.92 13.31
N ASP A 33 3.55 -22.11 12.38
CA ASP A 33 2.29 -22.40 11.68
C ASP A 33 2.50 -22.62 10.17
N GLY A 34 3.59 -22.05 9.62
CA GLY A 34 3.84 -22.02 8.16
C GLY A 34 2.82 -21.17 7.38
N PRO A 35 2.78 -21.32 6.05
CA PRO A 35 1.84 -20.57 5.22
C PRO A 35 0.41 -21.11 5.37
N MET A 36 -0.49 -20.29 5.90
CA MET A 36 -1.90 -20.61 6.12
C MET A 36 -2.78 -20.10 4.98
N ALA A 37 -4.10 -20.41 5.04
CA ALA A 37 -5.07 -19.95 4.05
C ALA A 37 -5.06 -18.42 3.87
N GLN A 38 -4.93 -17.66 4.95
CA GLN A 38 -4.81 -16.20 4.89
C GLN A 38 -3.55 -15.74 4.16
N THR A 39 -2.43 -16.43 4.33
CA THR A 39 -1.18 -16.15 3.60
C THR A 39 -1.41 -16.23 2.09
N LYS A 40 -2.12 -17.27 1.65
CA LYS A 40 -2.49 -17.49 0.24
C LYS A 40 -3.39 -16.38 -0.29
N GLU A 41 -4.39 -15.97 0.48
CA GLU A 41 -5.26 -14.83 0.14
C GLU A 41 -4.46 -13.52 0.00
N HIS A 42 -3.52 -13.26 0.89
CA HIS A 42 -2.66 -12.08 0.83
C HIS A 42 -1.76 -12.09 -0.41
N LEU A 43 -1.15 -13.22 -0.73
CA LEU A 43 -0.32 -13.37 -1.94
C LEU A 43 -1.13 -13.15 -3.22
N LEU A 44 -2.33 -13.74 -3.28
CA LEU A 44 -3.24 -13.55 -4.39
C LEU A 44 -3.60 -12.08 -4.60
N LEU A 45 -3.95 -11.38 -3.53
CA LEU A 45 -4.27 -9.95 -3.57
C LEU A 45 -3.06 -9.12 -3.95
N ALA A 46 -1.90 -9.36 -3.36
CA ALA A 46 -0.66 -8.67 -3.71
C ALA A 46 -0.33 -8.82 -5.19
N ARG A 47 -0.53 -10.02 -5.75
CA ARG A 47 -0.35 -10.29 -7.18
C ARG A 47 -1.32 -9.49 -8.05
N GLN A 48 -2.61 -9.44 -7.65
CA GLN A 48 -3.64 -8.73 -8.42
C GLN A 48 -3.48 -7.22 -8.42
N VAL A 49 -3.06 -6.64 -7.31
CA VAL A 49 -2.79 -5.20 -7.23
C VAL A 49 -1.42 -4.82 -7.81
N GLY A 50 -0.61 -5.81 -8.20
CA GLY A 50 0.65 -5.59 -8.89
C GLY A 50 1.83 -5.25 -8.00
N VAL A 51 1.88 -5.77 -6.75
CA VAL A 51 3.07 -5.65 -5.90
C VAL A 51 4.27 -6.29 -6.60
N PRO A 52 5.35 -5.54 -6.87
CA PRO A 52 6.42 -6.02 -7.73
C PRO A 52 7.35 -7.02 -7.07
N ALA A 53 7.54 -6.93 -5.76
CA ALA A 53 8.48 -7.78 -5.02
C ALA A 53 8.00 -8.05 -3.59
N ILE A 54 8.29 -9.26 -3.11
CA ILE A 54 7.97 -9.70 -1.74
C ILE A 54 9.25 -10.18 -1.06
N ILE A 55 9.43 -9.77 0.20
CA ILE A 55 10.42 -10.31 1.12
C ILE A 55 9.66 -11.03 2.22
N VAL A 56 10.17 -12.14 2.70
CA VAL A 56 9.53 -12.90 3.78
C VAL A 56 10.27 -12.68 5.09
N PHE A 57 9.51 -12.40 6.16
CA PHE A 57 9.99 -12.46 7.51
C PHE A 57 9.37 -13.67 8.23
N LEU A 58 10.16 -14.72 8.43
CA LEU A 58 9.75 -15.92 9.17
C LEU A 58 9.89 -15.62 10.66
N ASN A 59 8.78 -15.25 11.28
CA ASN A 59 8.70 -14.77 12.65
C ASN A 59 8.51 -15.93 13.65
N LYS A 60 8.75 -15.68 14.92
CA LYS A 60 8.62 -16.63 16.03
C LYS A 60 9.56 -17.83 15.91
N CYS A 61 10.70 -17.68 15.27
CA CYS A 61 11.71 -18.77 15.21
C CYS A 61 12.24 -19.18 16.58
N ASP A 62 12.11 -18.32 17.57
CA ASP A 62 12.44 -18.62 18.97
C ASP A 62 11.52 -19.66 19.64
N GLN A 63 10.39 -20.01 19.02
CA GLN A 63 9.46 -21.03 19.49
C GLN A 63 9.64 -22.38 18.79
N VAL A 64 10.59 -22.48 17.87
CA VAL A 64 10.88 -23.69 17.11
C VAL A 64 12.32 -24.11 17.42
N ASP A 65 12.46 -25.20 18.17
CA ASP A 65 13.78 -25.73 18.60
C ASP A 65 14.44 -26.64 17.53
N ASP A 66 13.68 -27.02 16.50
CA ASP A 66 14.13 -27.94 15.46
C ASP A 66 14.48 -27.18 14.17
N GLU A 67 15.76 -27.22 13.81
CA GLU A 67 16.28 -26.53 12.62
C GLU A 67 15.76 -27.16 11.31
N GLU A 68 15.55 -28.50 11.30
CA GLU A 68 14.98 -29.20 10.14
C GLU A 68 13.53 -28.77 9.89
N LEU A 69 12.77 -28.46 10.95
CA LEU A 69 11.42 -27.94 10.84
C LEU A 69 11.42 -26.53 10.25
N LEU A 70 12.36 -25.67 10.63
CA LEU A 70 12.50 -24.32 10.04
C LEU A 70 12.83 -24.38 8.54
N GLU A 71 13.66 -25.35 8.12
CA GLU A 71 13.97 -25.57 6.70
C GLU A 71 12.76 -26.05 5.91
N LEU A 72 11.97 -26.96 6.50
CA LEU A 72 10.72 -27.44 5.89
C LEU A 72 9.70 -26.31 5.69
N VAL A 73 9.51 -25.47 6.71
CA VAL A 73 8.62 -24.30 6.61
C VAL A 73 9.11 -23.30 5.56
N GLU A 74 10.43 -23.08 5.49
CA GLU A 74 11.01 -22.22 4.43
C GLU A 74 10.72 -22.77 3.04
N MET A 75 10.85 -24.08 2.85
CA MET A 75 10.57 -24.76 1.58
C MET A 75 9.09 -24.60 1.18
N GLU A 76 8.16 -24.81 2.13
CA GLU A 76 6.73 -24.62 1.91
C GLU A 76 6.38 -23.17 1.55
N VAL A 77 7.04 -22.20 2.16
CA VAL A 77 6.89 -20.76 1.84
C VAL A 77 7.35 -20.49 0.41
N ARG A 78 8.50 -21.01 -0.02
CA ARG A 78 9.01 -20.86 -1.39
C ARG A 78 8.08 -21.48 -2.43
N GLU A 79 7.57 -22.68 -2.18
CA GLU A 79 6.58 -23.33 -3.05
C GLU A 79 5.29 -22.50 -3.15
N THR A 80 4.82 -21.97 -2.02
CA THR A 80 3.63 -21.10 -2.00
C THR A 80 3.87 -19.82 -2.79
N LEU A 81 5.02 -19.16 -2.66
CA LEU A 81 5.36 -17.97 -3.44
C LEU A 81 5.36 -18.26 -4.95
N ALA A 82 5.97 -19.37 -5.37
CA ALA A 82 6.00 -19.79 -6.77
C ALA A 82 4.59 -20.08 -7.32
N GLU A 83 3.72 -20.73 -6.52
CA GLU A 83 2.32 -20.99 -6.88
C GLU A 83 1.57 -19.70 -7.24
N TYR A 84 1.82 -18.61 -6.51
CA TYR A 84 1.18 -17.30 -6.74
C TYR A 84 1.97 -16.39 -7.70
N GLY A 85 3.06 -16.89 -8.30
CA GLY A 85 3.82 -16.21 -9.33
C GLY A 85 4.76 -15.13 -8.80
N PHE A 86 5.21 -15.25 -7.56
CA PHE A 86 6.30 -14.48 -6.98
C PHE A 86 7.62 -15.24 -7.11
N ASP A 87 8.73 -14.52 -6.91
CA ASP A 87 10.08 -15.11 -6.96
C ASP A 87 10.28 -16.02 -5.74
N GLU A 88 10.45 -17.31 -5.97
CA GLU A 88 10.77 -18.30 -4.94
C GLU A 88 12.15 -18.10 -4.29
N ASN A 89 13.04 -17.37 -4.97
CA ASN A 89 14.39 -17.05 -4.48
C ASN A 89 14.44 -15.73 -3.73
N CYS A 90 13.30 -15.11 -3.43
CA CYS A 90 13.27 -13.89 -2.63
C CYS A 90 13.93 -14.09 -1.25
N PRO A 91 14.45 -13.03 -0.63
CA PRO A 91 15.00 -13.10 0.72
C PRO A 91 13.96 -13.60 1.73
N ILE A 92 14.34 -14.60 2.54
CA ILE A 92 13.57 -15.09 3.69
C ILE A 92 14.43 -14.91 4.93
N ILE A 93 14.05 -13.96 5.77
CA ILE A 93 14.75 -13.62 7.00
C ILE A 93 14.09 -14.34 8.16
N LYS A 94 14.87 -15.08 8.94
CA LYS A 94 14.41 -15.82 10.12
C LYS A 94 14.65 -15.01 11.38
N GLY A 95 13.66 -14.90 12.27
CA GLY A 95 13.85 -14.14 13.50
C GLY A 95 12.68 -14.18 14.47
N SER A 96 12.80 -13.41 15.52
CA SER A 96 11.76 -13.16 16.52
C SER A 96 11.58 -11.66 16.71
N ALA A 97 10.51 -11.13 16.16
CA ALA A 97 10.17 -9.72 16.32
C ALA A 97 9.93 -9.35 17.80
N LEU A 98 9.41 -10.29 18.61
CA LEU A 98 9.21 -10.06 20.04
C LEU A 98 10.55 -9.88 20.76
N LYS A 99 11.53 -10.77 20.55
CA LYS A 99 12.86 -10.64 21.16
C LYS A 99 13.56 -9.36 20.73
N ALA A 100 13.43 -8.98 19.47
CA ALA A 100 13.98 -7.72 18.98
C ALA A 100 13.30 -6.50 19.64
N LEU A 101 11.99 -6.56 19.87
CA LEU A 101 11.25 -5.46 20.54
C LEU A 101 11.61 -5.33 22.02
N GLU A 102 11.87 -6.45 22.70
CA GLU A 102 12.24 -6.51 24.11
C GLU A 102 13.73 -6.24 24.36
N ALA A 103 14.53 -6.12 23.31
CA ALA A 103 15.95 -5.86 23.40
C ALA A 103 16.25 -4.50 24.08
N ALA A 104 17.31 -4.47 24.86
CA ALA A 104 17.68 -3.27 25.62
C ALA A 104 18.25 -2.14 24.75
N SER A 105 18.78 -2.47 23.58
CA SER A 105 19.34 -1.52 22.61
C SER A 105 19.26 -2.10 21.19
N ASN A 106 19.42 -1.24 20.19
CA ASN A 106 19.46 -1.67 18.79
C ASN A 106 20.70 -2.51 18.42
N ASP A 107 21.74 -2.46 19.25
CA ASP A 107 22.98 -3.26 19.07
C ASP A 107 22.86 -4.68 19.66
N ASP A 108 21.73 -5.01 20.26
CA ASP A 108 21.49 -6.34 20.81
C ASP A 108 21.42 -7.37 19.66
N PRO A 109 22.06 -8.54 19.80
CA PRO A 109 21.98 -9.60 18.80
C PRO A 109 20.56 -10.01 18.42
N ALA A 110 19.58 -9.84 19.29
CA ALA A 110 18.17 -10.09 18.98
C ALA A 110 17.63 -9.15 17.89
N CYS A 111 18.23 -7.98 17.68
CA CYS A 111 17.86 -7.02 16.64
C CYS A 111 18.49 -7.32 15.27
N ALA A 112 19.45 -8.25 15.20
CA ALA A 112 20.16 -8.54 13.94
C ALA A 112 19.22 -8.96 12.80
N CYS A 113 18.19 -9.75 13.09
CA CYS A 113 17.19 -10.16 12.09
C CYS A 113 16.38 -8.97 11.54
N ILE A 114 16.17 -7.92 12.32
CA ILE A 114 15.49 -6.71 11.86
C ILE A 114 16.41 -5.89 10.96
N GLN A 115 17.70 -5.79 11.31
CA GLN A 115 18.68 -5.12 10.46
C GLN A 115 18.81 -5.85 9.12
N GLU A 116 18.93 -7.19 9.13
CA GLU A 116 18.98 -8.01 7.92
C GLU A 116 17.72 -7.84 7.06
N LEU A 117 16.54 -7.77 7.68
CA LEU A 117 15.30 -7.48 6.97
C LEU A 117 15.34 -6.11 6.28
N MET A 118 15.84 -5.08 6.95
CA MET A 118 15.92 -3.74 6.37
C MET A 118 16.95 -3.67 5.25
N ASP A 119 18.09 -4.33 5.41
CA ASP A 119 19.11 -4.43 4.35
C ASP A 119 18.53 -5.17 3.13
N ALA A 120 17.79 -6.26 3.34
CA ALA A 120 17.11 -6.97 2.27
C ALA A 120 16.04 -6.11 1.56
N VAL A 121 15.32 -5.25 2.29
CA VAL A 121 14.36 -4.29 1.70
C VAL A 121 15.09 -3.31 0.76
N ASP A 122 16.23 -2.79 1.19
CA ASP A 122 16.99 -1.82 0.42
C ASP A 122 17.64 -2.45 -0.83
N ASP A 123 18.08 -3.71 -0.73
CA ASP A 123 18.80 -4.41 -1.80
C ASP A 123 17.87 -5.10 -2.81
N TYR A 124 16.76 -5.69 -2.34
CA TYR A 124 15.91 -6.57 -3.17
C TYR A 124 14.70 -5.85 -3.77
N ILE A 125 14.06 -4.91 -3.04
CA ILE A 125 12.90 -4.21 -3.58
C ILE A 125 13.36 -3.17 -4.60
N PRO A 126 12.90 -3.26 -5.86
CA PRO A 126 13.34 -2.34 -6.90
C PRO A 126 12.91 -0.91 -6.58
N THR A 127 13.79 0.05 -6.77
CA THR A 127 13.43 1.47 -6.70
C THR A 127 12.37 1.75 -7.77
N PRO A 128 11.18 2.24 -7.38
CA PRO A 128 10.10 2.47 -8.34
C PRO A 128 10.45 3.58 -9.34
N ASP A 129 10.02 3.40 -10.58
CA ASP A 129 10.12 4.44 -11.62
C ASP A 129 9.14 5.58 -11.28
N ARG A 130 9.67 6.66 -10.75
CA ARG A 130 8.91 7.82 -10.35
C ARG A 130 8.63 8.72 -11.56
N LYS A 131 7.37 8.78 -11.96
CA LYS A 131 6.90 9.60 -13.09
C LYS A 131 6.82 11.09 -12.72
N ALA A 132 7.95 11.68 -12.33
CA ALA A 132 8.03 13.07 -11.87
C ALA A 132 7.78 14.10 -13.00
N ASP A 133 8.02 13.72 -14.25
CA ASP A 133 7.85 14.61 -15.43
C ASP A 133 6.39 14.75 -15.90
N LEU A 134 5.48 13.95 -15.36
CA LEU A 134 4.06 14.02 -15.69
C LEU A 134 3.35 15.12 -14.87
N PRO A 135 2.16 15.58 -15.30
CA PRO A 135 1.34 16.48 -14.48
C PRO A 135 1.02 15.87 -13.11
N PHE A 136 1.09 16.68 -12.06
CA PHE A 136 0.81 16.28 -10.69
C PHE A 136 -0.54 15.56 -10.55
N LEU A 137 -0.53 14.48 -9.77
CA LEU A 137 -1.71 13.71 -9.41
C LEU A 137 -1.52 13.04 -8.05
N MET A 138 -2.47 13.25 -7.15
CA MET A 138 -2.51 12.66 -5.81
C MET A 138 -3.94 12.26 -5.44
N PRO A 139 -4.26 10.95 -5.33
CA PRO A 139 -5.52 10.50 -4.75
C PRO A 139 -5.63 10.90 -3.28
N VAL A 140 -6.81 11.35 -2.88
CA VAL A 140 -7.08 11.75 -1.49
C VAL A 140 -7.41 10.52 -0.66
N GLU A 141 -6.62 10.28 0.38
CA GLU A 141 -6.78 9.16 1.32
C GLU A 141 -7.54 9.57 2.57
N ASP A 142 -7.20 10.73 3.12
CA ASP A 142 -7.88 11.28 4.30
C ASP A 142 -7.93 12.79 4.24
N VAL A 143 -8.89 13.37 4.99
CA VAL A 143 -9.11 14.81 5.08
C VAL A 143 -9.35 15.21 6.51
N PHE A 144 -8.56 16.12 7.02
CA PHE A 144 -8.72 16.66 8.36
C PHE A 144 -8.51 18.17 8.40
N THR A 145 -8.95 18.79 9.48
CA THR A 145 -8.80 20.24 9.69
C THR A 145 -7.79 20.49 10.79
N ILE A 146 -6.83 21.37 10.52
CA ILE A 146 -5.91 21.87 11.54
C ILE A 146 -6.45 23.23 12.02
N THR A 147 -6.75 23.34 13.31
CA THR A 147 -7.27 24.56 13.92
C THR A 147 -6.33 25.74 13.65
N GLY A 148 -6.87 26.82 13.06
CA GLY A 148 -6.11 28.02 12.72
C GLY A 148 -5.25 27.92 11.45
N ARG A 149 -5.16 26.76 10.79
CA ARG A 149 -4.41 26.57 9.53
C ARG A 149 -5.29 26.27 8.33
N GLY A 150 -6.31 25.43 8.48
CA GLY A 150 -7.23 25.07 7.39
C GLY A 150 -7.37 23.56 7.18
N THR A 151 -7.86 23.20 6.01
CA THR A 151 -8.10 21.81 5.62
C THR A 151 -6.85 21.22 4.96
N VAL A 152 -6.50 20.03 5.42
CA VAL A 152 -5.39 19.22 4.88
C VAL A 152 -5.95 17.98 4.23
N ALA A 153 -5.57 17.74 2.99
CA ALA A 153 -5.78 16.47 2.28
C ALA A 153 -4.49 15.67 2.28
N THR A 154 -4.56 14.40 2.68
CA THR A 154 -3.40 13.50 2.64
C THR A 154 -3.53 12.50 1.50
N GLY A 155 -2.39 12.06 1.02
CA GLY A 155 -2.30 11.02 0.00
C GLY A 155 -0.88 10.80 -0.49
N ARG A 156 -0.71 9.76 -1.30
CA ARG A 156 0.53 9.52 -2.03
C ARG A 156 0.50 10.25 -3.37
N VAL A 157 1.56 10.97 -3.68
CA VAL A 157 1.76 11.54 -5.03
C VAL A 157 2.03 10.38 -6.00
N GLU A 158 1.11 10.11 -6.93
CA GLU A 158 1.28 9.05 -7.92
C GLU A 158 2.20 9.45 -9.07
N ARG A 159 2.15 10.72 -9.46
CA ARG A 159 2.97 11.27 -10.54
C ARG A 159 3.13 12.77 -10.42
N GLY A 160 4.13 13.29 -11.09
CA GLY A 160 4.42 14.72 -11.18
C GLY A 160 5.04 15.29 -9.92
N GLN A 161 5.06 16.58 -9.86
CA GLN A 161 5.56 17.38 -8.74
C GLN A 161 4.51 18.40 -8.33
N LEU A 162 4.46 18.73 -7.04
CA LEU A 162 3.66 19.81 -6.46
C LEU A 162 4.56 20.71 -5.65
N LYS A 163 4.48 22.02 -5.91
CA LYS A 163 5.19 23.05 -5.14
C LYS A 163 4.22 23.81 -4.26
N THR A 164 4.74 24.37 -3.19
CA THR A 164 3.98 25.31 -2.37
C THR A 164 3.54 26.52 -3.21
N ASN A 165 2.27 26.89 -3.09
CA ASN A 165 1.54 27.88 -3.87
C ASN A 165 1.12 27.47 -5.30
N ASP A 166 1.32 26.22 -5.69
CA ASP A 166 0.72 25.73 -6.93
C ASP A 166 -0.80 25.63 -6.82
N THR A 167 -1.46 25.89 -7.95
CA THR A 167 -2.89 25.66 -8.10
C THR A 167 -3.14 24.19 -8.38
N VAL A 168 -4.12 23.61 -7.69
CA VAL A 168 -4.59 22.23 -7.88
C VAL A 168 -6.09 22.21 -8.09
N GLU A 169 -6.57 21.20 -8.80
CA GLU A 169 -7.98 20.91 -8.98
C GLU A 169 -8.39 19.71 -8.16
N MET A 170 -9.56 19.79 -7.53
CA MET A 170 -10.25 18.69 -6.86
C MET A 170 -11.18 18.03 -7.87
N VAL A 171 -10.88 16.80 -8.28
CA VAL A 171 -11.56 16.08 -9.37
C VAL A 171 -12.18 14.80 -8.84
N GLY A 172 -13.38 14.47 -9.33
CA GLY A 172 -14.09 13.22 -9.04
C GLY A 172 -15.10 13.34 -7.90
N LEU A 173 -16.05 12.40 -7.85
CA LEU A 173 -17.18 12.28 -6.92
C LEU A 173 -18.19 13.44 -6.95
N GLU A 174 -17.85 14.56 -7.52
CA GLU A 174 -18.72 15.73 -7.71
C GLU A 174 -18.73 16.11 -9.19
N ASP A 175 -19.84 16.70 -9.64
CA ASP A 175 -19.98 17.11 -11.04
C ASP A 175 -19.11 18.34 -11.38
N GLU A 176 -18.81 19.14 -10.38
CA GLU A 176 -18.04 20.39 -10.53
C GLU A 176 -16.60 20.21 -10.08
N ILE A 177 -15.66 20.53 -10.96
CA ILE A 177 -14.23 20.60 -10.64
C ILE A 177 -13.95 21.93 -9.94
N LYS A 178 -13.43 21.88 -8.72
CA LYS A 178 -13.07 23.07 -7.94
C LYS A 178 -11.56 23.23 -7.91
N SER A 179 -11.10 24.46 -8.12
CA SER A 179 -9.68 24.81 -8.03
C SER A 179 -9.36 25.42 -6.66
N THR A 180 -8.18 25.12 -6.16
CA THR A 180 -7.63 25.72 -4.93
C THR A 180 -6.12 25.84 -5.04
N VAL A 181 -5.48 26.41 -4.01
CA VAL A 181 -4.03 26.57 -3.93
C VAL A 181 -3.50 25.74 -2.78
N CYS A 182 -2.46 24.94 -3.03
CA CYS A 182 -1.71 24.25 -2.00
C CYS A 182 -0.78 25.25 -1.29
N THR A 183 -1.11 25.65 -0.07
CA THR A 183 -0.35 26.67 0.67
C THR A 183 0.75 26.11 1.55
N GLY A 184 0.81 24.79 1.69
CA GLY A 184 1.85 24.10 2.46
C GLY A 184 1.84 22.62 2.20
N ILE A 185 3.02 22.04 2.26
CA ILE A 185 3.25 20.60 2.08
C ILE A 185 3.99 20.10 3.32
N GLU A 186 3.51 19.00 3.90
CA GLU A 186 4.14 18.37 5.06
C GLU A 186 4.27 16.87 4.84
N MET A 187 5.44 16.32 5.19
CA MET A 187 5.71 14.90 5.19
C MET A 187 6.46 14.53 6.48
N PHE A 188 5.94 13.56 7.25
CA PHE A 188 6.53 13.12 8.52
C PHE A 188 6.90 14.26 9.48
N ARG A 189 6.00 15.24 9.64
CA ARG A 189 6.17 16.46 10.45
C ARG A 189 7.28 17.41 9.96
N LYS A 190 7.73 17.25 8.72
CA LYS A 190 8.66 18.17 8.06
C LYS A 190 7.91 18.97 7.01
N ILE A 191 8.09 20.27 7.02
CA ILE A 191 7.56 21.18 6.00
C ILE A 191 8.46 21.08 4.79
N LEU A 192 7.87 20.92 3.62
CA LEU A 192 8.54 20.80 2.34
C LEU A 192 8.19 21.96 1.43
N ASP A 193 9.12 22.37 0.59
CA ASP A 193 8.88 23.36 -0.47
C ASP A 193 8.19 22.73 -1.67
N TYR A 194 8.45 21.47 -1.94
CA TYR A 194 7.82 20.67 -2.98
C TYR A 194 7.71 19.19 -2.58
N ALA A 195 6.86 18.48 -3.29
CA ALA A 195 6.74 17.02 -3.22
C ALA A 195 6.73 16.43 -4.63
N GLU A 196 7.12 15.17 -4.75
CA GLU A 196 7.19 14.47 -6.03
C GLU A 196 6.58 13.06 -5.97
N ALA A 197 6.44 12.44 -7.12
CA ALA A 197 5.90 11.09 -7.24
C ALA A 197 6.57 10.11 -6.26
N GLY A 198 5.76 9.38 -5.49
CA GLY A 198 6.17 8.46 -4.43
C GLY A 198 6.10 9.05 -3.02
N ASP A 199 6.01 10.36 -2.85
CA ASP A 199 5.91 10.98 -1.53
C ASP A 199 4.50 10.84 -0.95
N ASN A 200 4.42 10.49 0.35
CA ASN A 200 3.17 10.54 1.12
C ASN A 200 3.11 11.87 1.86
N ILE A 201 2.19 12.71 1.48
CA ILE A 201 2.15 14.09 1.94
C ILE A 201 0.78 14.52 2.48
N GLY A 202 0.79 15.57 3.28
CA GLY A 202 -0.36 16.39 3.60
C GLY A 202 -0.29 17.71 2.86
N CYS A 203 -1.31 18.01 2.07
CA CYS A 203 -1.47 19.29 1.35
C CYS A 203 -2.41 20.21 2.11
N LEU A 204 -1.93 21.37 2.55
CA LEU A 204 -2.78 22.41 3.12
C LEU A 204 -3.45 23.22 2.00
N LEU A 205 -4.78 23.18 1.97
CA LEU A 205 -5.58 23.76 0.88
C LEU A 205 -6.20 25.08 1.32
N ARG A 206 -6.08 26.12 0.47
CA ARG A 206 -6.61 27.47 0.75
C ARG A 206 -8.11 27.52 0.54
N GLY A 207 -8.85 28.00 1.55
CA GLY A 207 -10.29 28.30 1.42
C GLY A 207 -11.19 27.08 1.21
N VAL A 208 -10.66 25.87 1.43
CA VAL A 208 -11.41 24.61 1.32
C VAL A 208 -11.90 24.22 2.70
N GLN A 209 -13.19 23.92 2.82
CA GLN A 209 -13.76 23.31 4.03
C GLN A 209 -13.59 21.78 3.98
N ARG A 210 -13.57 21.12 5.14
CA ARG A 210 -13.49 19.65 5.19
C ARG A 210 -14.62 18.96 4.42
N THR A 211 -15.77 19.62 4.29
CA THR A 211 -16.95 19.12 3.56
C THR A 211 -16.81 19.24 2.04
N ASP A 212 -15.90 20.09 1.56
CA ASP A 212 -15.71 20.36 0.13
C ASP A 212 -14.81 19.33 -0.56
N ILE A 213 -14.06 18.56 0.22
CA ILE A 213 -13.15 17.53 -0.29
C ILE A 213 -13.37 16.23 0.47
N LYS A 214 -13.32 15.11 -0.24
CA LYS A 214 -13.62 13.77 0.29
C LYS A 214 -12.53 12.77 -0.11
N ARG A 215 -12.35 11.75 0.70
CA ARG A 215 -11.59 10.56 0.32
C ARG A 215 -12.13 10.01 -1.01
N GLY A 216 -11.23 9.61 -1.90
CA GLY A 216 -11.58 9.12 -3.23
C GLY A 216 -11.58 10.17 -4.34
N GLN A 217 -11.60 11.46 -4.00
CA GLN A 217 -11.27 12.50 -4.96
C GLN A 217 -9.77 12.52 -5.26
N VAL A 218 -9.40 13.26 -6.29
CA VAL A 218 -8.00 13.39 -6.73
C VAL A 218 -7.64 14.86 -6.76
N LEU A 219 -6.50 15.21 -6.17
CA LEU A 219 -5.84 16.49 -6.41
C LEU A 219 -4.95 16.34 -7.65
N ALA A 220 -5.12 17.22 -8.62
CA ALA A 220 -4.40 17.16 -9.89
C ALA A 220 -3.97 18.56 -10.37
N ALA A 221 -2.96 18.57 -11.24
CA ALA A 221 -2.60 19.80 -11.97
C ALA A 221 -3.79 20.27 -12.81
N PRO A 222 -4.05 21.59 -12.91
CA PRO A 222 -5.23 22.11 -13.60
C PRO A 222 -5.35 21.60 -15.04
N GLY A 223 -6.55 21.12 -15.38
CA GLY A 223 -6.88 20.61 -16.72
C GLY A 223 -6.18 19.30 -17.13
N SER A 224 -5.47 18.64 -16.22
CA SER A 224 -4.67 17.45 -16.55
C SER A 224 -5.45 16.14 -16.58
N ILE A 225 -6.60 16.10 -15.90
CA ILE A 225 -7.49 14.92 -15.85
C ILE A 225 -8.96 15.34 -15.88
N HIS A 226 -9.81 14.43 -16.33
CA HIS A 226 -11.27 14.56 -16.30
C HIS A 226 -11.89 13.27 -15.75
N PRO A 227 -13.01 13.36 -14.98
CA PRO A 227 -13.72 12.20 -14.51
C PRO A 227 -14.45 11.50 -15.67
N HIS A 228 -14.53 10.17 -15.60
CA HIS A 228 -15.24 9.35 -16.57
C HIS A 228 -16.35 8.56 -15.88
N THR A 229 -17.57 8.62 -16.39
CA THR A 229 -18.73 7.87 -15.89
C THR A 229 -18.94 6.54 -16.60
N LYS A 230 -18.31 6.37 -17.78
CA LYS A 230 -18.40 5.14 -18.59
C LYS A 230 -17.00 4.67 -18.94
N PHE A 231 -16.74 3.40 -18.73
CA PHE A 231 -15.48 2.77 -19.09
C PHE A 231 -15.71 1.33 -19.52
N THR A 232 -14.75 0.76 -20.21
CA THR A 232 -14.69 -0.66 -20.54
C THR A 232 -13.50 -1.25 -19.79
N GLY A 233 -13.72 -2.38 -19.12
CA GLY A 233 -12.69 -3.09 -18.36
C GLY A 233 -12.62 -4.54 -18.75
N GLN A 234 -11.42 -5.11 -18.72
CA GLN A 234 -11.21 -6.54 -18.75
C GLN A 234 -11.34 -7.08 -17.32
N VAL A 235 -12.18 -8.09 -17.14
CA VAL A 235 -12.45 -8.67 -15.81
C VAL A 235 -11.84 -10.06 -15.75
N TYR A 236 -10.99 -10.30 -14.76
CA TYR A 236 -10.56 -11.63 -14.37
C TYR A 236 -11.45 -12.10 -13.21
N VAL A 237 -12.10 -13.24 -13.40
CA VAL A 237 -12.99 -13.82 -12.37
C VAL A 237 -12.25 -14.93 -11.66
N LEU A 238 -12.01 -14.75 -10.35
CA LEU A 238 -11.37 -15.77 -9.53
C LEU A 238 -12.17 -17.07 -9.55
N SER A 239 -11.47 -18.19 -9.75
CA SER A 239 -12.02 -19.54 -9.61
C SER A 239 -12.36 -19.85 -8.14
N LYS A 240 -13.08 -20.94 -7.91
CA LYS A 240 -13.39 -21.41 -6.55
C LYS A 240 -12.12 -21.74 -5.76
N ASP A 241 -11.13 -22.33 -6.42
CA ASP A 241 -9.88 -22.77 -5.80
C ASP A 241 -8.97 -21.56 -5.43
N GLU A 242 -9.15 -20.44 -6.11
CA GLU A 242 -8.52 -19.16 -5.81
C GLU A 242 -9.30 -18.32 -4.77
N GLY A 243 -10.24 -18.91 -4.04
CA GLY A 243 -11.08 -18.18 -3.09
C GLY A 243 -12.19 -17.35 -3.72
N GLY A 244 -12.45 -17.50 -5.02
CA GLY A 244 -13.49 -16.79 -5.74
C GLY A 244 -14.91 -17.27 -5.41
N ARG A 245 -15.89 -16.56 -5.96
CA ARG A 245 -17.29 -16.87 -5.70
C ARG A 245 -17.72 -18.19 -6.37
N HIS A 246 -18.66 -18.88 -5.76
CA HIS A 246 -19.18 -20.17 -6.20
C HIS A 246 -20.48 -20.08 -7.00
N THR A 247 -21.08 -18.89 -7.03
CA THR A 247 -22.37 -18.67 -7.71
C THR A 247 -22.17 -17.84 -8.96
N PRO A 248 -22.80 -18.20 -10.10
CA PRO A 248 -22.74 -17.38 -11.30
C PRO A 248 -23.35 -15.99 -11.04
N PHE A 249 -22.95 -15.03 -11.85
CA PHE A 249 -23.58 -13.71 -11.91
C PHE A 249 -24.13 -13.48 -13.31
N PHE A 250 -25.15 -12.63 -13.38
CA PHE A 250 -25.91 -12.37 -14.60
C PHE A 250 -25.79 -10.91 -15.02
N ASN A 251 -26.34 -10.59 -16.19
CA ASN A 251 -26.43 -9.21 -16.66
C ASN A 251 -27.08 -8.31 -15.59
N ASN A 252 -26.59 -7.09 -15.46
CA ASN A 252 -26.97 -6.12 -14.44
C ASN A 252 -26.51 -6.47 -13.01
N TYR A 253 -25.55 -7.38 -12.84
CA TYR A 253 -24.91 -7.57 -11.57
C TYR A 253 -24.20 -6.29 -11.14
N ARG A 254 -24.36 -5.89 -9.89
CA ARG A 254 -23.80 -4.66 -9.33
C ARG A 254 -22.88 -5.02 -8.16
N PRO A 255 -21.62 -5.39 -8.43
CA PRO A 255 -20.64 -5.62 -7.37
C PRO A 255 -20.16 -4.30 -6.80
N GLN A 256 -19.49 -4.38 -5.64
CA GLN A 256 -18.69 -3.28 -5.13
C GLN A 256 -17.38 -3.23 -5.90
N PHE A 257 -17.01 -2.03 -6.38
CA PHE A 257 -15.74 -1.77 -7.06
C PHE A 257 -14.84 -0.94 -6.16
N TYR A 258 -13.55 -1.21 -6.25
CA TYR A 258 -12.53 -0.42 -5.56
C TYR A 258 -11.68 0.30 -6.59
N PHE A 259 -11.61 1.62 -6.48
CA PHE A 259 -10.80 2.47 -7.33
C PHE A 259 -9.86 3.29 -6.45
N ARG A 260 -8.57 2.93 -6.41
CA ARG A 260 -7.57 3.62 -5.58
C ARG A 260 -8.01 3.70 -4.11
N THR A 261 -8.40 4.89 -3.66
CA THR A 261 -8.72 5.17 -2.26
C THR A 261 -10.21 5.12 -1.92
N THR A 262 -11.07 4.80 -2.90
CA THR A 262 -12.54 4.76 -2.71
C THR A 262 -13.18 3.49 -3.27
N ASP A 263 -14.41 3.23 -2.87
CA ASP A 263 -15.29 2.16 -3.31
C ASP A 263 -16.70 2.69 -3.68
#